data_1a38a7aa3e856ad4e7bf55d84e603f38
#
_entry.id   1a38a7aa3e856ad4e7bf55d84e603f38
#
_cell.length_a   1.000
_cell.length_b   1.000
_cell.length_c   1.000
_cell.angle_alpha   90.00
_cell.angle_beta   90.00
_cell.angle_gamma   90.00
#
_symmetry.space_group_name_H-M   'P 1'
#
loop_
_entity.id
_entity.type
_entity.pdbx_description
1 polymer ?
#
loop_
_entity_poly.entity_id
_entity_poly.type
_entity_poly.pdbx_seq_one_letter_code
_entity_poly.pdbx_strand_id
1 'polypeptide(L)'
;MNPLHADKPHPTVQWLDDDGATQQADWRSLAGHPPPAKVVLAGDDLGADAAYRLLSAGTGVLWLGDYQNARHLLQALGRRLDKRQARPTQAAASPTADLKAAFFSQRAAQAERARILGGVLLPFDADHGVPLRRAPDVRAAGLQAHGPVTSHYVQSLRELLGVVGAFEWRRKGVPIPALDAAIHPHHGVYSPVRGEYVDLVAQAPLSVAAHAHGAFDIGTGTGVLAAVLARRGLAVVATDLSPAALACAADNARRLGLPRQIVLKSADLFPPGQAGLIVCNPPWVPAPAGSSLEAAVYDPDSRMLRGFLAGL
;
A
#
# COMPACT_ATOMS: atom_id res chain seq x y z
N MET A 1 1.09 -20.48 9.02
CA MET A 1 1.79 -20.52 7.72
C MET A 1 0.80 -20.07 6.66
N ASN A 2 1.09 -19.01 5.94
CA ASN A 2 0.18 -18.49 4.91
C ASN A 2 0.55 -19.17 3.57
N PRO A 3 -0.33 -19.97 2.94
CA PRO A 3 0.01 -20.75 1.74
C PRO A 3 0.11 -19.93 0.44
N LEU A 4 0.13 -18.61 0.50
CA LEU A 4 0.07 -17.72 -0.67
C LEU A 4 1.43 -17.33 -1.26
N HIS A 5 2.55 -17.82 -0.72
CA HIS A 5 3.88 -17.60 -1.29
C HIS A 5 4.50 -18.88 -1.84
N ALA A 6 3.72 -19.69 -2.57
CA ALA A 6 4.28 -20.75 -3.39
C ALA A 6 5.07 -20.13 -4.55
N ASP A 7 6.32 -20.32 -4.52
CA ASP A 7 7.47 -20.20 -5.44
C ASP A 7 7.14 -19.96 -6.94
N LYS A 8 6.58 -18.79 -7.27
CA LYS A 8 6.76 -18.29 -8.64
C LYS A 8 8.20 -17.71 -8.69
N PRO A 9 9.00 -18.09 -9.69
CA PRO A 9 10.33 -17.51 -9.83
C PRO A 9 10.20 -15.98 -9.88
N HIS A 10 10.90 -15.30 -8.96
CA HIS A 10 10.94 -13.84 -8.97
C HIS A 10 11.67 -13.37 -10.24
N PRO A 11 11.21 -12.29 -10.87
CA PRO A 11 12.00 -11.68 -11.92
C PRO A 11 13.36 -11.29 -11.38
N THR A 12 14.40 -11.32 -12.21
CA THR A 12 15.76 -10.93 -11.83
C THR A 12 16.09 -9.56 -12.36
N VAL A 13 16.97 -8.86 -11.66
CA VAL A 13 17.61 -7.64 -12.11
C VAL A 13 19.10 -7.91 -12.34
N GLN A 14 19.68 -7.32 -13.38
CA GLN A 14 21.09 -7.52 -13.76
C GLN A 14 21.82 -6.18 -13.85
N TRP A 15 23.11 -6.21 -13.54
CA TRP A 15 24.02 -5.07 -13.67
C TRP A 15 25.44 -5.54 -13.96
N LEU A 16 26.30 -4.63 -14.40
CA LEU A 16 27.74 -4.88 -14.50
C LEU A 16 28.41 -4.39 -13.21
N ASP A 17 29.31 -5.18 -12.65
CA ASP A 17 30.19 -4.74 -11.58
C ASP A 17 31.37 -3.90 -12.11
N ASP A 18 32.26 -3.47 -11.23
CA ASP A 18 33.40 -2.63 -11.56
C ASP A 18 34.41 -3.34 -12.48
N ASP A 19 34.44 -4.67 -12.47
CA ASP A 19 35.29 -5.52 -13.33
C ASP A 19 34.59 -5.83 -14.67
N GLY A 20 33.36 -5.37 -14.89
CA GLY A 20 32.57 -5.62 -16.08
C GLY A 20 31.89 -6.99 -16.11
N ALA A 21 31.91 -7.74 -15.01
CA ALA A 21 31.19 -9.01 -14.89
C ALA A 21 29.69 -8.76 -14.64
N THR A 22 28.86 -9.60 -15.27
CA THR A 22 27.40 -9.51 -15.06
C THR A 22 27.02 -10.11 -13.72
N GLN A 23 26.45 -9.30 -12.87
CA GLN A 23 25.84 -9.67 -11.59
C GLN A 23 24.32 -9.73 -11.72
N GLN A 24 23.68 -10.52 -10.87
CA GLN A 24 22.22 -10.60 -10.81
C GLN A 24 21.71 -10.86 -9.40
N ALA A 25 20.49 -10.42 -9.13
CA ALA A 25 19.76 -10.73 -7.90
C ALA A 25 18.26 -10.83 -8.19
N ASP A 26 17.51 -11.39 -7.26
CA ASP A 26 16.04 -11.35 -7.33
C ASP A 26 15.55 -9.91 -7.30
N TRP A 27 14.54 -9.62 -8.10
CA TRP A 27 13.84 -8.35 -8.06
C TRP A 27 12.59 -8.47 -7.21
N ARG A 28 12.41 -7.56 -6.26
CA ARG A 28 11.21 -7.50 -5.44
C ARG A 28 10.55 -6.13 -5.54
N SER A 29 9.26 -6.14 -5.87
CA SER A 29 8.41 -4.96 -5.86
C SER A 29 7.04 -5.33 -5.32
N LEU A 30 6.63 -4.70 -4.24
CA LEU A 30 5.29 -4.87 -3.64
C LEU A 30 4.19 -4.21 -4.49
N ALA A 31 4.57 -3.23 -5.30
CA ALA A 31 3.69 -2.59 -6.27
C ALA A 31 3.58 -3.36 -7.59
N GLY A 32 4.32 -4.48 -7.75
CA GLY A 32 4.33 -5.28 -8.97
C GLY A 32 5.05 -4.62 -10.16
N HIS A 33 5.91 -3.62 -9.91
CA HIS A 33 6.70 -3.01 -10.96
C HIS A 33 7.74 -3.99 -11.52
N PRO A 34 7.95 -4.02 -12.84
CA PRO A 34 9.01 -4.82 -13.43
C PRO A 34 10.39 -4.28 -13.04
N PRO A 35 11.46 -5.12 -13.08
CA PRO A 35 12.82 -4.65 -12.90
C PRO A 35 13.20 -3.64 -13.97
N PRO A 36 14.07 -2.65 -13.66
CA PRO A 36 14.63 -1.77 -14.68
C PRO A 36 15.41 -2.56 -15.73
N ALA A 37 15.25 -2.21 -17.00
CA ALA A 37 15.97 -2.88 -18.11
C ALA A 37 17.48 -2.62 -18.08
N LYS A 38 17.90 -1.53 -17.45
CA LYS A 38 19.31 -1.15 -17.26
C LYS A 38 19.51 -0.68 -15.83
N VAL A 39 20.61 -1.16 -15.22
CA VAL A 39 21.02 -0.75 -13.88
C VAL A 39 22.48 -0.34 -13.91
N VAL A 40 22.81 0.72 -13.18
CA VAL A 40 24.18 1.19 -12.95
C VAL A 40 24.47 1.21 -11.46
N LEU A 41 25.72 0.89 -11.08
CA LEU A 41 26.18 1.05 -9.71
C LEU A 41 26.44 2.51 -9.40
N ALA A 42 26.17 2.93 -8.18
CA ALA A 42 26.46 4.28 -7.72
C ALA A 42 26.74 4.33 -6.22
N GLY A 43 27.49 5.32 -5.82
CA GLY A 43 27.90 5.60 -4.46
C GLY A 43 27.66 7.04 -4.05
N ASP A 44 28.36 7.46 -3.01
CA ASP A 44 28.21 8.77 -2.37
C ASP A 44 28.64 9.95 -3.27
N ASP A 45 29.33 9.69 -4.34
CA ASP A 45 29.79 10.64 -5.37
C ASP A 45 28.70 11.02 -6.40
N LEU A 46 27.62 10.21 -6.50
CA LEU A 46 26.57 10.48 -7.47
C LEU A 46 25.69 11.67 -7.04
N GLY A 47 25.84 12.80 -7.73
CA GLY A 47 25.03 13.99 -7.52
C GLY A 47 23.59 13.86 -8.04
N ALA A 48 22.65 14.60 -7.42
CA ALA A 48 21.22 14.56 -7.75
C ALA A 48 20.88 14.87 -9.21
N ASP A 49 21.66 15.72 -9.89
CA ASP A 49 21.44 16.04 -11.31
C ASP A 49 21.81 14.90 -12.24
N ALA A 50 22.90 14.18 -11.95
CA ALA A 50 23.31 13.02 -12.70
C ALA A 50 22.34 11.85 -12.46
N ALA A 51 21.96 11.61 -11.20
CA ALA A 51 20.95 10.62 -10.84
C ALA A 51 19.62 10.90 -11.55
N TYR A 52 19.14 12.14 -11.55
CA TYR A 52 17.91 12.51 -12.23
C TYR A 52 17.94 12.18 -13.73
N ARG A 53 19.07 12.44 -14.42
CA ARG A 53 19.21 12.12 -15.85
C ARG A 53 19.14 10.61 -16.11
N LEU A 54 19.84 9.80 -15.32
CA LEU A 54 19.81 8.34 -15.41
C LEU A 54 18.39 7.79 -15.19
N LEU A 55 17.75 8.18 -14.09
CA LEU A 55 16.42 7.73 -13.70
C LEU A 55 15.34 8.18 -14.69
N SER A 56 15.46 9.41 -15.23
CA SER A 56 14.54 9.91 -16.25
C SER A 56 14.64 9.11 -17.56
N ALA A 57 15.85 8.63 -17.90
CA ALA A 57 16.07 7.74 -19.04
C ALA A 57 15.65 6.28 -18.79
N GLY A 58 15.10 5.95 -17.60
CA GLY A 58 14.67 4.59 -17.26
C GLY A 58 15.79 3.68 -16.71
N THR A 59 16.99 4.22 -16.46
CA THR A 59 18.09 3.48 -15.85
C THR A 59 17.92 3.45 -14.34
N GLY A 60 17.89 2.25 -13.72
CA GLY A 60 17.93 2.07 -12.28
C GLY A 60 19.32 2.41 -11.73
N VAL A 61 19.38 2.95 -10.53
CA VAL A 61 20.62 3.28 -9.81
C VAL A 61 20.70 2.40 -8.59
N LEU A 62 21.55 1.36 -8.64
CA LEU A 62 21.82 0.47 -7.49
C LEU A 62 22.85 1.14 -6.60
N TRP A 63 22.40 1.57 -5.43
CA TRP A 63 23.19 2.32 -4.48
C TRP A 63 24.03 1.40 -3.60
N LEU A 64 25.33 1.63 -3.56
CA LEU A 64 26.29 0.88 -2.74
C LEU A 64 27.01 1.77 -1.70
N GLY A 65 26.70 3.07 -1.69
CA GLY A 65 27.23 4.03 -0.73
C GLY A 65 26.50 4.02 0.61
N ASP A 66 26.61 5.12 1.34
CA ASP A 66 25.94 5.27 2.63
C ASP A 66 24.42 5.38 2.50
N TYR A 67 23.68 4.63 3.31
CA TYR A 67 22.21 4.61 3.30
C TYR A 67 21.58 5.99 3.53
N GLN A 68 22.14 6.82 4.42
CA GLN A 68 21.59 8.15 4.66
C GLN A 68 21.79 9.08 3.46
N ASN A 69 22.88 8.89 2.71
CA ASN A 69 23.11 9.64 1.47
C ASN A 69 22.14 9.20 0.37
N ALA A 70 21.81 7.91 0.26
CA ALA A 70 20.72 7.44 -0.61
C ALA A 70 19.38 8.11 -0.28
N ARG A 71 19.04 8.24 1.01
CA ARG A 71 17.83 8.95 1.44
C ARG A 71 17.85 10.44 1.08
N HIS A 72 18.99 11.10 1.28
CA HIS A 72 19.16 12.51 0.88
C HIS A 72 19.03 12.69 -0.62
N LEU A 73 19.60 11.78 -1.41
CA LEU A 73 19.42 11.75 -2.86
C LEU A 73 17.93 11.64 -3.24
N LEU A 74 17.22 10.66 -2.67
CA LEU A 74 15.79 10.46 -2.91
C LEU A 74 14.97 11.73 -2.58
N GLN A 75 15.27 12.41 -1.48
CA GLN A 75 14.63 13.65 -1.09
C GLN A 75 14.95 14.80 -2.07
N ALA A 76 16.21 14.90 -2.54
CA ALA A 76 16.61 15.92 -3.51
C ALA A 76 15.89 15.72 -4.86
N LEU A 77 15.78 14.47 -5.31
CA LEU A 77 15.01 14.11 -6.50
C LEU A 77 13.51 14.47 -6.33
N GLY A 78 12.93 14.18 -5.16
CA GLY A 78 11.56 14.55 -4.83
C GLY A 78 11.33 16.06 -4.96
N ARG A 79 12.16 16.88 -4.28
CA ARG A 79 12.08 18.36 -4.36
C ARG A 79 12.23 18.89 -5.79
N ARG A 80 13.09 18.27 -6.60
CA ARG A 80 13.26 18.65 -8.01
C ARG A 80 12.00 18.39 -8.83
N LEU A 81 11.37 17.24 -8.64
CA LEU A 81 10.12 16.87 -9.31
C LEU A 81 8.98 17.80 -8.90
N ASP A 82 8.89 18.15 -7.60
CA ASP A 82 7.89 19.09 -7.09
C ASP A 82 8.03 20.47 -7.71
N LYS A 83 9.26 21.00 -7.81
CA LYS A 83 9.53 22.28 -8.47
C LYS A 83 9.15 22.26 -9.95
N ARG A 84 9.31 21.12 -10.63
CA ARG A 84 8.92 20.97 -12.04
C ARG A 84 7.41 20.97 -12.21
N GLN A 85 6.68 20.30 -11.33
CA GLN A 85 5.21 20.26 -11.35
C GLN A 85 4.57 21.60 -10.97
N ALA A 86 5.20 22.36 -10.07
CA ALA A 86 4.71 23.66 -9.64
C ALA A 86 4.88 24.78 -10.71
N ARG A 87 5.62 24.54 -11.81
CA ARG A 87 5.72 25.52 -12.90
C ARG A 87 4.41 25.56 -13.67
N PRO A 88 3.73 26.74 -13.78
CA PRO A 88 2.50 26.86 -14.53
C PRO A 88 2.75 26.43 -15.98
N THR A 89 2.04 25.44 -16.46
CA THR A 89 1.94 25.18 -17.90
C THR A 89 1.05 26.26 -18.49
N GLN A 90 1.47 26.90 -19.58
CA GLN A 90 0.68 27.95 -20.28
C GLN A 90 -0.74 27.53 -20.65
N ALA A 91 -1.02 26.21 -20.64
CA ALA A 91 -2.36 25.65 -20.85
C ALA A 91 -3.35 25.83 -19.68
N ALA A 92 -2.88 26.21 -18.47
CA ALA A 92 -3.74 26.38 -17.29
C ALA A 92 -4.50 27.75 -17.27
N ALA A 93 -4.31 28.60 -18.26
CA ALA A 93 -4.92 29.94 -18.31
C ALA A 93 -6.26 30.00 -19.06
N SER A 94 -6.82 28.86 -19.49
CA SER A 94 -8.14 28.86 -20.16
C SER A 94 -9.26 28.61 -19.14
N PRO A 95 -10.33 29.45 -19.12
CA PRO A 95 -11.46 29.30 -18.19
C PRO A 95 -12.29 28.01 -18.41
N THR A 96 -12.03 27.28 -19.48
CA THR A 96 -12.70 26.02 -19.85
C THR A 96 -11.71 24.84 -19.79
N ALA A 97 -10.78 24.84 -18.83
CA ALA A 97 -9.89 23.73 -18.63
C ALA A 97 -10.70 22.43 -18.43
N ASP A 98 -10.57 21.48 -19.35
CA ASP A 98 -11.20 20.18 -19.25
C ASP A 98 -10.67 19.48 -17.97
N LEU A 99 -11.50 19.41 -16.93
CA LEU A 99 -11.18 18.78 -15.65
C LEU A 99 -10.70 17.34 -15.84
N LYS A 100 -11.21 16.65 -16.87
CA LYS A 100 -10.79 15.29 -17.22
C LYS A 100 -9.34 15.29 -17.73
N ALA A 101 -8.99 16.22 -18.62
CA ALA A 101 -7.61 16.35 -19.12
C ALA A 101 -6.63 16.71 -17.99
N ALA A 102 -7.03 17.63 -17.09
CA ALA A 102 -6.24 17.98 -15.91
C ALA A 102 -6.01 16.77 -14.98
N PHE A 103 -7.03 15.97 -14.73
CA PHE A 103 -6.94 14.75 -13.93
C PHE A 103 -5.95 13.74 -14.54
N PHE A 104 -6.06 13.44 -15.84
CA PHE A 104 -5.14 12.51 -16.50
C PHE A 104 -3.70 13.04 -16.56
N SER A 105 -3.51 14.34 -16.78
CA SER A 105 -2.20 14.98 -16.73
C SER A 105 -1.56 14.85 -15.34
N GLN A 106 -2.33 15.09 -14.29
CA GLN A 106 -1.86 14.92 -12.90
C GLN A 106 -1.49 13.46 -12.62
N ARG A 107 -2.30 12.49 -13.06
CA ARG A 107 -1.98 11.06 -12.91
C ARG A 107 -0.71 10.67 -13.64
N ALA A 108 -0.53 11.13 -14.88
CA ALA A 108 0.69 10.88 -15.66
C ALA A 108 1.93 11.46 -14.94
N ALA A 109 1.83 12.67 -14.40
CA ALA A 109 2.90 13.29 -13.63
C ALA A 109 3.22 12.52 -12.32
N GLN A 110 2.18 11.99 -11.64
CA GLN A 110 2.37 11.15 -10.45
C GLN A 110 3.01 9.80 -10.81
N ALA A 111 2.62 9.18 -11.93
CA ALA A 111 3.22 7.94 -12.41
C ALA A 111 4.69 8.14 -12.80
N GLU A 112 5.01 9.22 -13.53
CA GLU A 112 6.41 9.59 -13.83
C GLU A 112 7.23 9.81 -12.56
N ARG A 113 6.68 10.54 -11.59
CA ARG A 113 7.30 10.75 -10.28
C ARG A 113 7.57 9.42 -9.57
N ALA A 114 6.58 8.53 -9.55
CA ALA A 114 6.70 7.22 -8.92
C ALA A 114 7.81 6.40 -9.57
N ARG A 115 7.89 6.38 -10.91
CA ARG A 115 8.89 5.69 -11.69
C ARG A 115 10.31 6.22 -11.41
N ILE A 116 10.50 7.55 -11.44
CA ILE A 116 11.82 8.16 -11.20
C ILE A 116 12.30 7.87 -9.78
N LEU A 117 11.46 8.11 -8.77
CA LEU A 117 11.81 7.86 -7.38
C LEU A 117 11.96 6.36 -7.07
N GLY A 118 11.22 5.51 -7.78
CA GLY A 118 11.31 4.05 -7.68
C GLY A 118 12.60 3.47 -8.24
N GLY A 119 13.33 4.22 -9.07
CA GLY A 119 14.59 3.77 -9.69
C GLY A 119 15.83 3.89 -8.81
N VAL A 120 15.75 4.47 -7.60
CA VAL A 120 16.82 4.39 -6.59
C VAL A 120 16.67 3.06 -5.88
N LEU A 121 17.63 2.17 -6.10
CA LEU A 121 17.59 0.76 -5.71
C LEU A 121 18.57 0.49 -4.58
N LEU A 122 18.23 -0.48 -3.73
CA LEU A 122 19.09 -0.99 -2.66
C LEU A 122 19.28 -2.51 -2.78
N PRO A 123 20.47 -3.03 -2.45
CA PRO A 123 20.69 -4.45 -2.24
C PRO A 123 20.16 -4.89 -0.88
N PHE A 124 19.71 -6.13 -0.80
CA PHE A 124 19.27 -6.79 0.43
C PHE A 124 19.87 -8.18 0.56
N ASP A 125 20.22 -8.53 1.78
CA ASP A 125 20.60 -9.89 2.14
C ASP A 125 19.39 -10.83 2.24
N ALA A 126 19.66 -12.14 2.28
CA ALA A 126 18.62 -13.18 2.40
C ALA A 126 17.87 -13.17 3.76
N ASP A 127 18.22 -12.28 4.67
CA ASP A 127 17.53 -12.03 5.95
C ASP A 127 16.80 -10.66 5.99
N HIS A 128 16.64 -10.01 4.82
CA HIS A 128 16.14 -8.64 4.67
C HIS A 128 17.06 -7.54 5.21
N GLY A 129 18.29 -7.84 5.58
CA GLY A 129 19.30 -6.85 5.95
C GLY A 129 19.65 -5.97 4.73
N VAL A 130 19.95 -4.70 4.97
CA VAL A 130 20.52 -3.80 3.96
C VAL A 130 22.00 -3.66 4.23
N PRO A 131 22.90 -4.23 3.37
CA PRO A 131 24.35 -4.28 3.62
C PRO A 131 25.03 -2.92 3.30
N LEU A 132 24.47 -1.82 3.76
CA LEU A 132 25.00 -0.48 3.55
C LEU A 132 25.35 0.18 4.87
N ARG A 133 26.38 1.02 4.83
CA ARG A 133 26.78 1.81 5.99
C ARG A 133 25.60 2.67 6.49
N ARG A 134 25.39 2.75 7.80
CA ARG A 134 24.33 3.48 8.50
C ARG A 134 22.90 3.08 8.08
N ALA A 135 22.73 1.90 7.47
CA ALA A 135 21.39 1.37 7.25
C ALA A 135 20.71 1.01 8.58
N PRO A 136 19.43 1.30 8.77
CA PRO A 136 18.69 0.82 9.93
C PRO A 136 18.46 -0.69 9.83
N ASP A 137 18.20 -1.34 10.96
CA ASP A 137 17.70 -2.71 10.93
C ASP A 137 16.24 -2.73 10.45
N VAL A 138 16.03 -3.31 9.27
CA VAL A 138 14.74 -3.39 8.60
C VAL A 138 14.24 -4.84 8.45
N ARG A 139 14.94 -5.81 9.03
CA ARG A 139 14.66 -7.25 8.90
C ARG A 139 13.23 -7.61 9.27
N ALA A 140 12.76 -7.12 10.43
CA ALA A 140 11.41 -7.39 10.88
C ALA A 140 10.34 -6.79 9.95
N ALA A 141 10.59 -5.58 9.42
CA ALA A 141 9.71 -4.94 8.46
C ALA A 141 9.71 -5.68 7.11
N GLY A 142 10.89 -6.09 6.63
CA GLY A 142 11.05 -6.90 5.43
C GLY A 142 10.35 -8.24 5.53
N LEU A 143 10.57 -8.98 6.62
CA LEU A 143 9.91 -10.26 6.89
C LEU A 143 8.38 -10.14 6.92
N GLN A 144 7.86 -9.06 7.50
CA GLN A 144 6.42 -8.82 7.54
C GLN A 144 5.83 -8.54 6.15
N ALA A 145 6.56 -7.81 5.30
CA ALA A 145 6.07 -7.38 3.99
C ALA A 145 6.24 -8.45 2.91
N HIS A 146 7.37 -9.16 2.91
CA HIS A 146 7.77 -10.10 1.86
C HIS A 146 7.66 -11.58 2.27
N GLY A 147 7.50 -11.87 3.57
CA GLY A 147 7.68 -13.24 4.08
C GLY A 147 9.16 -13.66 4.09
N PRO A 148 9.45 -14.94 4.40
CA PRO A 148 10.83 -15.47 4.34
C PRO A 148 11.40 -15.37 2.93
N VAL A 149 12.69 -15.08 2.82
CA VAL A 149 13.45 -15.06 1.57
C VAL A 149 14.67 -15.97 1.72
N THR A 150 15.14 -16.52 0.61
CA THR A 150 16.27 -17.48 0.59
C THR A 150 17.46 -16.98 -0.21
N SER A 151 17.31 -15.83 -0.87
CA SER A 151 18.31 -15.24 -1.77
C SER A 151 18.45 -13.75 -1.54
N HIS A 152 19.60 -13.21 -1.97
CA HIS A 152 19.79 -11.77 -2.07
C HIS A 152 18.82 -11.20 -3.09
N TYR A 153 18.35 -9.97 -2.83
CA TYR A 153 17.43 -9.31 -3.73
C TYR A 153 17.69 -7.80 -3.82
N VAL A 154 17.11 -7.19 -4.82
CA VAL A 154 17.12 -5.74 -5.02
C VAL A 154 15.69 -5.21 -4.95
N GLN A 155 15.53 -4.09 -4.27
CA GLN A 155 14.25 -3.38 -4.14
C GLN A 155 14.46 -1.87 -4.19
N SER A 156 13.40 -1.13 -4.55
CA SER A 156 13.40 0.32 -4.48
C SER A 156 13.53 0.84 -3.04
N LEU A 157 14.41 1.84 -2.84
CA LEU A 157 14.48 2.57 -1.56
C LEU A 157 13.13 3.20 -1.19
N ARG A 158 12.38 3.71 -2.17
CA ARG A 158 11.05 4.28 -1.93
C ARG A 158 10.09 3.23 -1.36
N GLU A 159 10.08 2.02 -1.91
CA GLU A 159 9.26 0.92 -1.37
C GLU A 159 9.71 0.50 0.03
N LEU A 160 11.03 0.40 0.27
CA LEU A 160 11.54 0.12 1.61
C LEU A 160 11.02 1.14 2.65
N LEU A 161 11.07 2.43 2.32
CA LEU A 161 10.55 3.47 3.23
C LEU A 161 9.04 3.29 3.50
N GLY A 162 8.28 2.86 2.50
CA GLY A 162 6.87 2.48 2.66
C GLY A 162 6.68 1.27 3.57
N VAL A 163 7.50 0.23 3.39
CA VAL A 163 7.49 -0.98 4.22
C VAL A 163 7.81 -0.66 5.69
N VAL A 164 8.86 0.12 5.93
CA VAL A 164 9.24 0.54 7.28
C VAL A 164 8.14 1.40 7.91
N GLY A 165 7.58 2.34 7.16
CA GLY A 165 6.47 3.17 7.62
C GLY A 165 5.24 2.33 8.01
N ALA A 166 4.84 1.38 7.17
CA ALA A 166 3.71 0.48 7.44
C ALA A 166 3.98 -0.42 8.66
N PHE A 167 5.22 -0.91 8.81
CA PHE A 167 5.62 -1.70 9.98
C PHE A 167 5.49 -0.91 11.28
N GLU A 168 5.97 0.34 11.31
CA GLU A 168 5.86 1.22 12.48
C GLU A 168 4.40 1.58 12.78
N TRP A 169 3.59 1.86 11.76
CA TRP A 169 2.16 2.08 11.92
C TRP A 169 1.46 0.86 12.52
N ARG A 170 1.76 -0.35 12.03
CA ARG A 170 1.21 -1.58 12.57
C ARG A 170 1.65 -1.79 14.01
N ARG A 171 2.92 -1.55 14.33
CA ARG A 171 3.47 -1.71 15.68
C ARG A 171 2.81 -0.76 16.67
N LYS A 172 2.69 0.51 16.27
CA LYS A 172 2.11 1.58 17.10
C LYS A 172 0.59 1.48 17.19
N GLY A 173 -0.07 1.11 16.11
CA GLY A 173 -1.52 1.13 15.97
C GLY A 173 -2.08 2.53 15.68
N VAL A 174 -3.31 2.55 15.18
CA VAL A 174 -4.11 3.76 14.93
C VAL A 174 -5.20 3.82 15.98
N PRO A 175 -5.20 4.81 16.88
CA PRO A 175 -6.25 4.95 17.89
C PRO A 175 -7.63 5.15 17.22
N ILE A 176 -8.62 4.41 17.67
CA ILE A 176 -10.02 4.52 17.24
C ILE A 176 -10.86 4.84 18.48
N PRO A 177 -11.26 6.10 18.67
CA PRO A 177 -12.02 6.52 19.85
C PRO A 177 -13.28 5.68 20.10
N ALA A 178 -14.01 5.35 19.03
CA ALA A 178 -15.23 4.52 19.10
C ALA A 178 -15.00 3.09 19.63
N LEU A 179 -13.75 2.60 19.64
CA LEU A 179 -13.38 1.29 20.16
C LEU A 179 -12.69 1.37 21.54
N ASP A 180 -12.30 2.57 21.98
CA ASP A 180 -11.37 2.78 23.10
C ASP A 180 -10.12 1.90 22.97
N ALA A 181 -9.62 1.74 21.75
CA ALA A 181 -8.51 0.86 21.40
C ALA A 181 -7.86 1.27 20.08
N ALA A 182 -6.75 0.60 19.73
CA ALA A 182 -6.07 0.82 18.46
C ALA A 182 -6.36 -0.30 17.45
N ILE A 183 -6.42 0.07 16.18
CA ILE A 183 -6.38 -0.83 15.03
C ILE A 183 -4.94 -0.88 14.51
N HIS A 184 -4.46 -2.06 14.15
CA HIS A 184 -3.10 -2.33 13.68
C HIS A 184 -3.12 -2.70 12.18
N PRO A 185 -3.02 -1.72 11.26
CA PRO A 185 -3.10 -1.98 9.82
C PRO A 185 -1.92 -2.82 9.33
N HIS A 186 -2.19 -3.80 8.47
CA HIS A 186 -1.15 -4.53 7.76
C HIS A 186 -0.63 -3.71 6.57
N HIS A 187 0.59 -4.04 6.10
CA HIS A 187 1.11 -3.47 4.85
C HIS A 187 0.12 -3.72 3.70
N GLY A 188 -0.11 -2.69 2.88
CA GLY A 188 -1.04 -2.77 1.75
C GLY A 188 -2.54 -2.74 2.09
N VAL A 189 -2.90 -2.67 3.38
CA VAL A 189 -4.30 -2.49 3.83
C VAL A 189 -4.53 -1.04 4.21
N TYR A 190 -5.62 -0.46 3.73
CA TYR A 190 -5.95 0.94 3.97
C TYR A 190 -6.15 1.21 5.47
N SER A 191 -5.46 2.24 5.98
CA SER A 191 -5.53 2.60 7.39
C SER A 191 -6.65 3.59 7.66
N PRO A 192 -7.49 3.41 8.72
CA PRO A 192 -8.58 4.31 9.08
C PRO A 192 -8.08 5.59 9.79
N VAL A 193 -7.13 6.30 9.18
CA VAL A 193 -6.53 7.54 9.76
C VAL A 193 -7.55 8.67 9.83
N ARG A 194 -8.50 8.72 8.89
CA ARG A 194 -9.65 9.63 8.93
C ARG A 194 -10.82 8.85 9.47
N GLY A 195 -11.21 9.12 10.71
CA GLY A 195 -12.16 8.32 11.48
C GLY A 195 -13.62 8.76 11.40
N GLU A 196 -13.94 9.83 10.65
CA GLU A 196 -15.28 10.43 10.66
C GLU A 196 -16.39 9.41 10.29
N TYR A 197 -16.12 8.53 9.33
CA TYR A 197 -17.06 7.47 8.95
C TYR A 197 -17.20 6.39 10.03
N VAL A 198 -16.17 6.17 10.84
CA VAL A 198 -16.21 5.23 11.96
C VAL A 198 -17.15 5.73 13.05
N ASP A 199 -17.08 7.04 13.35
CA ASP A 199 -17.95 7.68 14.34
C ASP A 199 -19.41 7.69 13.88
N LEU A 200 -19.66 7.89 12.57
CA LEU A 200 -21.01 7.79 12.00
C LEU A 200 -21.60 6.38 12.25
N VAL A 201 -20.85 5.32 12.01
CA VAL A 201 -21.31 3.94 12.25
C VAL A 201 -21.43 3.66 13.75
N ALA A 202 -20.55 4.20 14.57
CA ALA A 202 -20.60 4.04 16.02
C ALA A 202 -21.85 4.68 16.64
N GLN A 203 -22.32 5.80 16.09
CA GLN A 203 -23.44 6.58 16.63
C GLN A 203 -24.78 6.31 15.93
N ALA A 204 -24.78 5.68 14.74
CA ALA A 204 -26.02 5.39 14.02
C ALA A 204 -26.98 4.54 14.88
N PRO A 205 -28.28 4.84 14.89
CA PRO A 205 -29.26 4.03 15.62
C PRO A 205 -29.33 2.62 15.06
N LEU A 206 -29.38 1.62 15.93
CA LEU A 206 -29.54 0.21 15.53
C LEU A 206 -31.03 -0.16 15.54
N SER A 207 -31.48 -0.78 14.46
CA SER A 207 -32.85 -1.31 14.36
C SER A 207 -33.02 -2.62 15.14
N VAL A 208 -34.26 -3.00 15.40
CA VAL A 208 -34.60 -4.32 15.95
C VAL A 208 -34.09 -5.42 15.01
N ALA A 209 -34.19 -5.24 13.69
CA ALA A 209 -33.69 -6.18 12.70
C ALA A 209 -32.16 -6.36 12.79
N ALA A 210 -31.40 -5.29 13.06
CA ALA A 210 -29.96 -5.39 13.25
C ALA A 210 -29.59 -6.28 14.44
N HIS A 211 -30.32 -6.18 15.55
CA HIS A 211 -30.12 -7.05 16.72
C HIS A 211 -30.56 -8.48 16.48
N ALA A 212 -31.62 -8.70 15.71
CA ALA A 212 -32.14 -10.02 15.43
C ALA A 212 -31.32 -10.80 14.38
N HIS A 213 -30.82 -10.10 13.34
CA HIS A 213 -30.20 -10.73 12.17
C HIS A 213 -28.73 -10.35 11.96
N GLY A 214 -28.13 -9.57 12.88
CA GLY A 214 -26.73 -9.15 12.81
C GLY A 214 -26.45 -8.15 11.69
N ALA A 215 -25.18 -8.01 11.35
CA ALA A 215 -24.70 -7.04 10.37
C ALA A 215 -23.72 -7.64 9.36
N PHE A 216 -23.69 -7.05 8.16
CA PHE A 216 -22.61 -7.24 7.17
C PHE A 216 -21.73 -6.01 7.11
N ASP A 217 -20.40 -6.22 7.07
CA ASP A 217 -19.38 -5.22 6.78
C ASP A 217 -18.71 -5.57 5.44
N ILE A 218 -19.07 -4.84 4.39
CA ILE A 218 -18.68 -5.13 3.00
C ILE A 218 -17.42 -4.33 2.64
N GLY A 219 -16.35 -5.03 2.24
CA GLY A 219 -15.04 -4.42 2.04
C GLY A 219 -14.39 -4.03 3.36
N THR A 220 -14.30 -4.98 4.28
CA THR A 220 -13.95 -4.74 5.70
C THR A 220 -12.56 -4.15 5.94
N GLY A 221 -11.61 -4.35 5.01
CA GLY A 221 -10.25 -3.80 5.12
C GLY A 221 -9.56 -4.20 6.43
N THR A 222 -9.34 -3.24 7.32
CA THR A 222 -8.75 -3.48 8.65
C THR A 222 -9.70 -4.15 9.65
N GLY A 223 -10.97 -4.30 9.33
CA GLY A 223 -11.99 -4.80 10.25
C GLY A 223 -12.55 -3.74 11.22
N VAL A 224 -12.24 -2.46 11.01
CA VAL A 224 -12.61 -1.39 11.96
C VAL A 224 -14.12 -1.25 12.13
N LEU A 225 -14.90 -1.24 11.04
CA LEU A 225 -16.36 -1.13 11.11
C LEU A 225 -16.98 -2.39 11.70
N ALA A 226 -16.49 -3.58 11.29
CA ALA A 226 -16.90 -4.84 11.91
C ALA A 226 -16.67 -4.83 13.43
N ALA A 227 -15.51 -4.32 13.88
CA ALA A 227 -15.20 -4.23 15.31
C ALA A 227 -16.13 -3.26 16.05
N VAL A 228 -16.44 -2.11 15.46
CA VAL A 228 -17.40 -1.14 16.03
C VAL A 228 -18.78 -1.77 16.19
N LEU A 229 -19.27 -2.44 15.16
CA LEU A 229 -20.57 -3.11 15.22
C LEU A 229 -20.61 -4.27 16.24
N ALA A 230 -19.51 -5.04 16.32
CA ALA A 230 -19.39 -6.12 17.30
C ALA A 230 -19.34 -5.58 18.75
N ARG A 231 -18.66 -4.45 18.99
CA ARG A 231 -18.68 -3.75 20.31
C ARG A 231 -20.07 -3.25 20.69
N ARG A 232 -20.92 -2.98 19.70
CA ARG A 232 -22.33 -2.60 19.89
C ARG A 232 -23.26 -3.82 20.07
N GLY A 233 -22.70 -5.03 20.20
CA GLY A 233 -23.44 -6.25 20.50
C GLY A 233 -23.99 -7.02 19.28
N LEU A 234 -23.57 -6.66 18.05
CA LEU A 234 -24.01 -7.35 16.84
C LEU A 234 -23.10 -8.54 16.50
N ALA A 235 -23.70 -9.63 15.99
CA ALA A 235 -22.95 -10.63 15.23
C ALA A 235 -22.64 -10.07 13.84
N VAL A 236 -21.37 -10.11 13.42
CA VAL A 236 -20.95 -9.45 12.16
C VAL A 236 -20.34 -10.48 11.21
N VAL A 237 -20.80 -10.47 9.95
CA VAL A 237 -20.09 -11.13 8.84
C VAL A 237 -19.38 -10.04 8.05
N ALA A 238 -18.06 -10.11 8.00
CA ALA A 238 -17.21 -9.13 7.34
C ALA A 238 -16.56 -9.75 6.09
N THR A 239 -16.68 -9.08 4.95
CA THR A 239 -16.19 -9.60 3.67
C THR A 239 -15.11 -8.71 3.08
N ASP A 240 -14.19 -9.32 2.34
CA ASP A 240 -13.21 -8.64 1.50
C ASP A 240 -12.71 -9.60 0.43
N LEU A 241 -12.28 -9.06 -0.73
CA LEU A 241 -11.60 -9.82 -1.77
C LEU A 241 -10.11 -10.01 -1.47
N SER A 242 -9.53 -9.09 -0.71
CA SER A 242 -8.10 -9.10 -0.40
C SER A 242 -7.78 -10.06 0.75
N PRO A 243 -6.97 -11.11 0.51
CA PRO A 243 -6.48 -11.98 1.59
C PRO A 243 -5.70 -11.22 2.66
N ALA A 244 -4.98 -10.15 2.27
CA ALA A 244 -4.24 -9.30 3.20
C ALA A 244 -5.19 -8.50 4.11
N ALA A 245 -6.31 -8.01 3.58
CA ALA A 245 -7.35 -7.33 4.36
C ALA A 245 -8.00 -8.30 5.35
N LEU A 246 -8.39 -9.50 4.91
CA LEU A 246 -8.96 -10.52 5.80
C LEU A 246 -7.99 -10.93 6.91
N ALA A 247 -6.70 -11.11 6.60
CA ALA A 247 -5.67 -11.40 7.60
C ALA A 247 -5.51 -10.25 8.61
N CYS A 248 -5.58 -9.00 8.13
CA CYS A 248 -5.54 -7.81 8.96
C CYS A 248 -6.75 -7.73 9.88
N ALA A 249 -7.97 -7.91 9.35
CA ALA A 249 -9.20 -7.89 10.12
C ALA A 249 -9.21 -9.01 11.19
N ALA A 250 -8.71 -10.21 10.86
CA ALA A 250 -8.57 -11.31 11.81
C ALA A 250 -7.61 -10.99 12.97
N ASP A 251 -6.47 -10.35 12.65
CA ASP A 251 -5.50 -9.93 13.67
C ASP A 251 -6.11 -8.87 14.59
N ASN A 252 -6.77 -7.87 14.04
CA ASN A 252 -7.44 -6.83 14.80
C ASN A 252 -8.61 -7.36 15.65
N ALA A 253 -9.43 -8.24 15.10
CA ALA A 253 -10.52 -8.89 15.87
C ALA A 253 -9.99 -9.65 17.09
N ARG A 254 -8.87 -10.37 16.93
CA ARG A 254 -8.22 -11.08 18.06
C ARG A 254 -7.68 -10.10 19.10
N ARG A 255 -6.99 -9.04 18.68
CA ARG A 255 -6.43 -8.01 19.58
C ARG A 255 -7.50 -7.30 20.37
N LEU A 256 -8.65 -7.07 19.78
CA LEU A 256 -9.81 -6.43 20.40
C LEU A 256 -10.67 -7.38 21.25
N GLY A 257 -10.35 -8.68 21.27
CA GLY A 257 -11.15 -9.70 22.00
C GLY A 257 -12.50 -10.03 21.35
N LEU A 258 -12.63 -9.82 20.04
CA LEU A 258 -13.87 -9.97 19.26
C LEU A 258 -13.88 -11.13 18.25
N PRO A 259 -13.02 -12.20 18.39
CA PRO A 259 -12.92 -13.21 17.32
C PRO A 259 -14.15 -14.09 17.19
N ARG A 260 -15.04 -14.10 18.18
CA ARG A 260 -16.29 -14.88 18.14
C ARG A 260 -17.47 -14.09 17.57
N GLN A 261 -17.41 -12.78 17.60
CA GLN A 261 -18.45 -11.86 17.12
C GLN A 261 -18.30 -11.52 15.64
N ILE A 262 -17.10 -11.71 15.08
CA ILE A 262 -16.78 -11.32 13.69
C ILE A 262 -16.39 -12.58 12.91
N VAL A 263 -17.20 -12.91 11.91
CA VAL A 263 -16.93 -13.98 10.95
C VAL A 263 -16.38 -13.35 9.66
N LEU A 264 -15.16 -13.72 9.29
CA LEU A 264 -14.50 -13.21 8.08
C LEU A 264 -14.74 -14.15 6.91
N LYS A 265 -15.12 -13.61 5.75
CA LYS A 265 -15.34 -14.38 4.52
C LYS A 265 -14.68 -13.72 3.32
N SER A 266 -14.01 -14.49 2.47
CA SER A 266 -13.60 -14.03 1.15
C SER A 266 -14.81 -14.04 0.24
N ALA A 267 -15.26 -12.86 -0.18
CA ALA A 267 -16.40 -12.72 -1.08
C ALA A 267 -16.26 -11.42 -1.89
N ASP A 268 -16.76 -11.46 -3.13
CA ASP A 268 -16.95 -10.27 -3.95
C ASP A 268 -18.29 -9.63 -3.54
N LEU A 269 -18.22 -8.68 -2.63
CA LEU A 269 -19.31 -7.97 -1.98
C LEU A 269 -20.02 -8.82 -0.91
N PHE A 270 -21.20 -9.34 -1.19
CA PHE A 270 -22.09 -9.90 -0.18
C PHE A 270 -21.78 -11.36 0.15
N PRO A 271 -21.85 -11.73 1.44
CA PRO A 271 -21.88 -13.13 1.83
C PRO A 271 -23.29 -13.71 1.56
N PRO A 272 -23.47 -15.04 1.52
CA PRO A 272 -24.79 -15.66 1.50
C PRO A 272 -25.62 -15.29 2.73
N GLY A 273 -26.94 -15.10 2.53
CA GLY A 273 -27.89 -14.80 3.59
C GLY A 273 -28.35 -13.35 3.61
N GLN A 274 -28.94 -12.94 4.72
CA GLN A 274 -29.47 -11.61 4.94
C GLN A 274 -28.95 -11.07 6.28
N ALA A 275 -28.87 -9.74 6.41
CA ALA A 275 -28.54 -9.06 7.66
C ALA A 275 -29.54 -7.95 7.94
N GLY A 276 -29.70 -7.60 9.20
CA GLY A 276 -30.56 -6.47 9.60
C GLY A 276 -29.87 -5.11 9.46
N LEU A 277 -28.56 -5.11 9.20
CA LEU A 277 -27.77 -3.91 8.92
C LEU A 277 -26.64 -4.25 7.95
N ILE A 278 -26.43 -3.39 6.97
CA ILE A 278 -25.30 -3.53 6.05
C ILE A 278 -24.51 -2.23 6.10
N VAL A 279 -23.19 -2.34 6.30
CA VAL A 279 -22.27 -1.19 6.23
C VAL A 279 -21.23 -1.43 5.15
N CYS A 280 -20.80 -0.34 4.51
CA CYS A 280 -19.73 -0.35 3.53
C CYS A 280 -19.07 1.03 3.50
N ASN A 281 -17.75 1.05 3.48
CA ASN A 281 -16.98 2.23 3.11
C ASN A 281 -16.32 1.98 1.75
N PRO A 282 -17.04 2.17 0.64
CA PRO A 282 -16.58 1.75 -0.68
C PRO A 282 -15.46 2.67 -1.20
N PRO A 283 -14.60 2.18 -2.11
CA PRO A 283 -13.76 3.07 -2.91
C PRO A 283 -14.67 4.01 -3.74
N TRP A 284 -14.21 5.24 -3.96
CA TRP A 284 -15.06 6.32 -4.48
C TRP A 284 -14.48 7.06 -5.68
N VAL A 285 -13.24 6.75 -6.12
CA VAL A 285 -12.62 7.37 -7.30
C VAL A 285 -12.76 6.44 -8.50
N PRO A 286 -13.53 6.81 -9.56
CA PRO A 286 -13.77 5.94 -10.71
C PRO A 286 -12.57 5.93 -11.68
N ALA A 287 -11.45 5.35 -11.24
CA ALA A 287 -10.23 5.21 -12.03
C ALA A 287 -9.46 3.94 -11.64
N PRO A 288 -8.57 3.40 -12.50
CA PRO A 288 -7.73 2.26 -12.16
C PRO A 288 -6.79 2.55 -10.99
N ALA A 289 -6.65 1.60 -10.10
CA ALA A 289 -5.67 1.64 -9.01
C ALA A 289 -4.26 1.33 -9.54
N GLY A 290 -3.23 2.04 -9.04
CA GLY A 290 -1.83 1.78 -9.34
C GLY A 290 -1.11 0.94 -8.28
N SER A 291 -1.79 0.62 -7.16
CA SER A 291 -1.25 -0.21 -6.08
C SER A 291 -2.38 -0.86 -5.28
N SER A 292 -2.04 -1.87 -4.46
CA SER A 292 -3.01 -2.51 -3.55
C SER A 292 -3.64 -1.52 -2.56
N LEU A 293 -2.88 -0.53 -2.10
CA LEU A 293 -3.39 0.51 -1.20
C LEU A 293 -4.35 1.45 -1.92
N GLU A 294 -4.07 1.78 -3.17
CA GLU A 294 -4.97 2.59 -4.00
C GLU A 294 -6.27 1.86 -4.33
N ALA A 295 -6.29 0.54 -4.40
CA ALA A 295 -7.50 -0.25 -4.63
C ALA A 295 -8.60 -0.02 -3.55
N ALA A 296 -8.23 0.46 -2.37
CA ALA A 296 -9.18 0.86 -1.33
C ALA A 296 -9.84 2.24 -1.59
N VAL A 297 -9.36 2.99 -2.58
CA VAL A 297 -9.83 4.36 -2.91
C VAL A 297 -10.37 4.41 -4.34
N TYR A 298 -9.79 3.62 -5.25
CA TYR A 298 -10.09 3.63 -6.68
C TYR A 298 -11.01 2.47 -7.06
N ASP A 299 -12.12 2.78 -7.72
CA ASP A 299 -13.13 1.83 -8.20
C ASP A 299 -13.35 2.02 -9.71
N PRO A 300 -12.62 1.28 -10.56
CA PRO A 300 -12.79 1.39 -12.00
C PRO A 300 -14.26 1.20 -12.41
N ASP A 301 -14.78 2.14 -13.19
CA ASP A 301 -16.17 2.15 -13.67
C ASP A 301 -17.23 2.11 -12.55
N SER A 302 -16.85 2.44 -11.31
CA SER A 302 -17.69 2.35 -10.10
C SER A 302 -18.30 0.94 -9.91
N ARG A 303 -17.55 -0.10 -10.23
CA ARG A 303 -18.00 -1.50 -10.20
C ARG A 303 -18.44 -1.93 -8.80
N MET A 304 -17.62 -1.64 -7.80
CA MET A 304 -17.94 -2.01 -6.42
C MET A 304 -19.17 -1.27 -5.92
N LEU A 305 -19.24 0.05 -6.13
CA LEU A 305 -20.39 0.87 -5.70
C LEU A 305 -21.68 0.42 -6.37
N ARG A 306 -21.65 0.16 -7.69
CA ARG A 306 -22.83 -0.32 -8.42
C ARG A 306 -23.27 -1.70 -7.96
N GLY A 307 -22.31 -2.62 -7.77
CA GLY A 307 -22.61 -3.97 -7.26
C GLY A 307 -23.15 -3.95 -5.84
N PHE A 308 -22.62 -3.06 -4.99
CA PHE A 308 -23.14 -2.87 -3.63
C PHE A 308 -24.60 -2.40 -3.66
N LEU A 309 -24.91 -1.35 -4.41
CA LEU A 309 -26.27 -0.82 -4.51
C LEU A 309 -27.27 -1.79 -5.15
N ALA A 310 -26.80 -2.65 -6.08
CA ALA A 310 -27.65 -3.67 -6.72
C ALA A 310 -27.94 -4.88 -5.82
N GLY A 311 -27.13 -5.09 -4.78
CA GLY A 311 -27.27 -6.21 -3.84
C GLY A 311 -28.05 -5.88 -2.57
N LEU A 312 -28.45 -4.60 -2.38
CA LEU A 312 -29.31 -4.18 -1.27
C LEU A 312 -30.77 -4.50 -1.57
#